data_8779b7711e988b7fd61f9156fddb2288
#
_entry.id   8779b7711e988b7fd61f9156fddb2288
#
_cell.length_a   1.000
_cell.length_b   1.000
_cell.length_c   1.000
_cell.angle_alpha   90.00
_cell.angle_beta   90.00
_cell.angle_gamma   90.00
#
_symmetry.space_group_name_H-M   'P 1'
#
loop_
_entity.id
_entity.type
_entity.pdbx_description
1 polymer ?
#
loop_
_entity_poly.entity_id
_entity_poly.type
_entity_poly.pdbx_seq_one_letter_code
_entity_poly.pdbx_strand_id
1 'polypeptide(L)'
;MHNSATFLIFARDMRKLLLLLIAAVAIMSCKTQQKSEPEKTLAQQLEERMDSLYKKGYMAGHQDDPFYGIGWAYEDGKSDVKLTVGDYPAVMGFDLGGIEMGDDKNLDSVPFTRIHDELLAHVKRGGIVTISWHPRNPLTTAPDGGRGEQKFPAGSAWDVNDTTIVKNILPGGQKAELFQTWMQRVGNFLESLKDENGKLVPVIFRPWHENNGSWFWWGQKLCSDEEYKSLWNLLQDYLTGRGLDNLLWSYSPNLDGNWTTERFMARYPGNDRVTLIGEDAYQWGTEADFVKQLNADLTFLTKFAKDNGKLLAMTECGMQNTPDSTWFSRVLKPQMDKYPICYFLLWRNYDKEWFGPVPNTPSGEDYKVFKEAENVLFLNDIQ
;
A
#
# COMPACT_ATOMS: atom_id res chain seq x y z
N MET A 1 53.28 -56.24 52.35
CA MET A 1 53.46 -55.28 51.28
C MET A 1 52.58 -55.61 50.11
N HIS A 2 51.27 -55.37 50.19
CA HIS A 2 50.36 -55.70 49.08
C HIS A 2 49.13 -54.82 49.14
N ASN A 3 49.24 -53.48 48.95
CA ASN A 3 48.04 -52.59 48.85
C ASN A 3 48.28 -51.28 48.06
N SER A 4 49.46 -51.03 47.48
CA SER A 4 49.71 -49.75 46.77
C SER A 4 49.35 -49.76 45.28
N ALA A 5 49.35 -50.95 44.62
CA ALA A 5 49.09 -51.03 43.18
C ALA A 5 47.60 -50.90 42.82
N THR A 6 46.70 -51.42 43.66
CA THR A 6 45.23 -51.37 43.43
C THR A 6 44.67 -50.01 43.61
N PHE A 7 45.22 -49.16 44.48
CA PHE A 7 44.77 -47.77 44.71
C PHE A 7 45.13 -46.83 43.54
N LEU A 8 46.25 -47.07 42.88
CA LEU A 8 46.72 -46.28 41.74
C LEU A 8 45.93 -46.59 40.46
N ILE A 9 45.43 -47.82 40.28
CA ILE A 9 44.60 -48.19 39.13
C ILE A 9 43.21 -47.55 39.28
N PHE A 10 42.60 -47.60 40.46
CA PHE A 10 41.30 -47.00 40.74
C PHE A 10 41.31 -45.47 40.57
N ALA A 11 42.37 -44.79 41.01
CA ALA A 11 42.50 -43.33 40.85
C ALA A 11 42.68 -42.91 39.38
N ARG A 12 43.34 -43.76 38.58
CA ARG A 12 43.55 -43.47 37.14
C ARG A 12 42.28 -43.68 36.31
N ASP A 13 41.44 -44.65 36.65
CA ASP A 13 40.20 -44.92 35.98
C ASP A 13 39.12 -43.92 36.40
N MET A 14 39.09 -43.47 37.66
CA MET A 14 38.24 -42.37 38.10
C MET A 14 38.57 -41.03 37.41
N ARG A 15 39.87 -40.75 37.18
CA ARG A 15 40.25 -39.50 36.40
C ARG A 15 39.85 -39.62 34.96
N LYS A 16 39.87 -40.76 34.31
CA LYS A 16 39.40 -40.97 32.95
C LYS A 16 37.87 -40.82 32.86
N LEU A 17 37.16 -41.36 33.86
CA LEU A 17 35.67 -41.17 33.93
C LEU A 17 35.26 -39.73 34.14
N LEU A 18 36.01 -38.99 34.99
CA LEU A 18 35.78 -37.57 35.24
C LEU A 18 36.07 -36.70 34.00
N LEU A 19 37.14 -37.02 33.26
CA LEU A 19 37.48 -36.34 32.01
C LEU A 19 36.47 -36.65 30.90
N LEU A 20 35.90 -37.84 30.82
CA LEU A 20 34.84 -38.23 29.91
C LEU A 20 33.51 -37.53 30.26
N LEU A 21 33.19 -37.37 31.55
CA LEU A 21 32.03 -36.62 32.02
C LEU A 21 32.15 -35.11 31.72
N ILE A 22 33.34 -34.53 31.92
CA ILE A 22 33.60 -33.11 31.59
C ILE A 22 33.55 -32.89 30.09
N ALA A 23 34.05 -33.82 29.26
CA ALA A 23 33.93 -33.75 27.81
C ALA A 23 32.49 -33.91 27.34
N ALA A 24 31.69 -34.78 27.96
CA ALA A 24 30.26 -34.93 27.65
C ALA A 24 29.44 -33.70 28.05
N VAL A 25 29.75 -33.06 29.18
CA VAL A 25 29.10 -31.77 29.60
C VAL A 25 29.52 -30.64 28.70
N ALA A 26 30.77 -30.57 28.22
CA ALA A 26 31.23 -29.57 27.27
C ALA A 26 30.58 -29.74 25.89
N ILE A 27 30.32 -30.97 25.43
CA ILE A 27 29.62 -31.25 24.18
C ILE A 27 28.11 -30.95 24.30
N MET A 28 27.51 -31.14 25.49
CA MET A 28 26.12 -30.71 25.73
C MET A 28 25.96 -29.19 25.89
N SER A 29 27.01 -28.46 26.26
CA SER A 29 26.99 -27.00 26.43
C SER A 29 27.23 -26.25 25.11
N CYS A 30 27.69 -26.90 24.04
CA CYS A 30 27.82 -26.38 22.70
C CYS A 30 26.63 -26.77 21.80
N LYS A 31 25.40 -26.80 22.33
CA LYS A 31 24.26 -26.48 21.52
C LYS A 31 24.36 -24.95 21.28
N THR A 32 24.98 -24.58 20.17
CA THR A 32 24.80 -23.27 19.58
C THR A 32 23.31 -22.95 19.70
N GLN A 33 22.94 -21.97 20.53
CA GLN A 33 21.67 -21.28 20.37
C GLN A 33 21.70 -20.79 18.94
N GLN A 34 21.10 -21.57 18.06
CA GLN A 34 20.68 -21.05 16.76
C GLN A 34 19.79 -19.87 17.12
N LYS A 35 20.31 -18.64 17.02
CA LYS A 35 19.47 -17.44 17.07
C LYS A 35 18.40 -17.70 16.04
N SER A 36 17.20 -17.99 16.48
CA SER A 36 16.03 -17.99 15.58
C SER A 36 16.08 -16.65 14.88
N GLU A 37 16.06 -16.65 13.56
CA GLU A 37 15.85 -15.41 12.82
C GLU A 37 14.61 -14.74 13.41
N PRO A 38 14.63 -13.40 13.60
CA PRO A 38 13.47 -12.70 14.10
C PRO A 38 12.26 -13.03 13.20
N GLU A 39 11.12 -13.27 13.81
CA GLU A 39 9.88 -13.52 13.07
C GLU A 39 9.58 -12.32 12.15
N LYS A 40 9.29 -12.61 10.88
CA LYS A 40 8.98 -11.57 9.88
C LYS A 40 7.72 -10.83 10.28
N THR A 41 7.74 -9.51 10.16
CA THR A 41 6.54 -8.69 10.32
C THR A 41 5.46 -9.04 9.29
N LEU A 42 4.22 -8.64 9.55
CA LEU A 42 3.13 -8.87 8.59
C LEU A 42 3.36 -8.11 7.27
N ALA A 43 3.95 -6.92 7.34
CA ALA A 43 4.34 -6.17 6.15
C ALA A 43 5.39 -6.93 5.32
N GLN A 44 6.41 -7.52 5.95
CA GLN A 44 7.42 -8.34 5.26
C GLN A 44 6.82 -9.61 4.65
N GLN A 45 5.86 -10.24 5.34
CA GLN A 45 5.15 -11.41 4.81
C GLN A 45 4.32 -11.03 3.57
N LEU A 46 3.65 -9.85 3.59
CA LEU A 46 2.93 -9.34 2.43
C LEU A 46 3.88 -9.01 1.27
N GLU A 47 5.01 -8.36 1.54
CA GLU A 47 6.04 -8.04 0.54
C GLU A 47 6.52 -9.30 -0.18
N GLU A 48 6.88 -10.35 0.56
CA GLU A 48 7.33 -11.64 -0.01
C GLU A 48 6.23 -12.34 -0.82
N ARG A 49 4.98 -12.25 -0.34
CA ARG A 49 3.82 -12.77 -1.07
C ARG A 49 3.67 -12.05 -2.41
N MET A 50 3.73 -10.71 -2.40
CA MET A 50 3.62 -9.90 -3.62
C MET A 50 4.78 -10.17 -4.58
N ASP A 51 6.02 -10.31 -4.11
CA ASP A 51 7.17 -10.69 -4.92
C ASP A 51 7.01 -12.09 -5.54
N SER A 52 6.41 -13.02 -4.81
CA SER A 52 6.11 -14.36 -5.33
C SER A 52 5.02 -14.33 -6.41
N LEU A 53 3.94 -13.57 -6.19
CA LEU A 53 2.84 -13.42 -7.14
C LEU A 53 3.27 -12.70 -8.41
N TYR A 54 4.08 -11.66 -8.28
CA TYR A 54 4.63 -10.91 -9.40
C TYR A 54 5.36 -11.82 -10.42
N LYS A 55 6.00 -12.90 -9.96
CA LYS A 55 6.66 -13.88 -10.84
C LYS A 55 5.69 -14.65 -11.74
N LYS A 56 4.41 -14.65 -11.39
CA LYS A 56 3.33 -15.25 -12.21
C LYS A 56 2.66 -14.21 -13.12
N GLY A 57 2.62 -12.95 -12.70
CA GLY A 57 1.97 -11.86 -13.40
C GLY A 57 1.71 -10.67 -12.49
N TYR A 58 0.92 -9.71 -12.96
CA TYR A 58 0.50 -8.56 -12.19
C TYR A 58 -0.96 -8.68 -11.74
N MET A 59 -1.22 -8.27 -10.52
CA MET A 59 -2.54 -8.38 -9.90
C MET A 59 -3.47 -7.25 -10.36
N ALA A 60 -4.68 -7.59 -10.77
CA ALA A 60 -5.73 -6.62 -11.08
C ALA A 60 -6.32 -6.03 -9.80
N GLY A 61 -6.40 -4.70 -9.74
CA GLY A 61 -6.97 -3.97 -8.63
C GLY A 61 -8.08 -3.01 -9.05
N HIS A 62 -8.97 -2.68 -8.08
CA HIS A 62 -10.03 -1.69 -8.26
C HIS A 62 -10.30 -0.96 -6.94
N GLN A 63 -10.44 0.38 -7.03
CA GLN A 63 -10.77 1.24 -5.91
C GLN A 63 -12.25 1.16 -5.58
N ASP A 64 -12.60 1.08 -4.29
CA ASP A 64 -13.97 1.09 -3.76
C ASP A 64 -14.93 0.04 -4.38
N ASP A 65 -14.37 -1.01 -4.97
CA ASP A 65 -15.08 -2.03 -5.76
C ASP A 65 -16.33 -2.63 -5.10
N PRO A 66 -16.34 -2.90 -3.76
CA PRO A 66 -17.49 -3.56 -3.13
C PRO A 66 -18.58 -2.61 -2.67
N PHE A 67 -18.45 -1.29 -2.88
CA PHE A 67 -19.39 -0.33 -2.30
C PHE A 67 -20.40 0.20 -3.27
N TYR A 68 -19.99 0.48 -4.48
CA TYR A 68 -20.82 1.06 -5.52
C TYR A 68 -20.19 0.84 -6.90
N GLY A 69 -21.02 0.97 -7.92
CA GLY A 69 -20.66 0.91 -9.33
C GLY A 69 -21.70 1.61 -10.17
N ILE A 70 -21.73 1.29 -11.46
CA ILE A 70 -22.66 1.94 -12.38
C ILE A 70 -24.07 1.41 -12.15
N GLY A 71 -24.94 2.29 -11.62
CA GLY A 71 -26.36 1.99 -11.35
C GLY A 71 -26.61 1.13 -10.10
N TRP A 72 -25.65 1.01 -9.19
CA TRP A 72 -25.86 0.31 -7.92
C TRP A 72 -24.98 0.89 -6.80
N ALA A 73 -25.42 0.72 -5.55
CA ALA A 73 -24.63 1.03 -4.36
C ALA A 73 -25.05 0.14 -3.19
N TYR A 74 -24.07 -0.30 -2.40
CA TYR A 74 -24.24 -1.04 -1.15
C TYR A 74 -25.02 -2.36 -1.27
N GLU A 75 -24.84 -3.05 -2.39
CA GLU A 75 -25.38 -4.41 -2.61
C GLU A 75 -24.31 -5.45 -2.25
N ASP A 76 -24.56 -6.25 -1.21
CA ASP A 76 -23.59 -7.19 -0.66
C ASP A 76 -23.08 -8.19 -1.71
N GLY A 77 -21.76 -8.33 -1.79
CA GLY A 77 -21.09 -9.24 -2.72
C GLY A 77 -21.09 -8.79 -4.19
N LYS A 78 -21.59 -7.59 -4.48
CA LYS A 78 -21.58 -7.00 -5.82
C LYS A 78 -20.26 -6.27 -6.06
N SER A 79 -19.81 -6.28 -7.30
CA SER A 79 -18.58 -5.67 -7.79
C SER A 79 -18.70 -5.56 -9.31
N ASP A 80 -18.37 -4.39 -9.87
CA ASP A 80 -18.38 -4.22 -11.34
C ASP A 80 -17.33 -5.10 -12.01
N VAL A 81 -16.19 -5.30 -11.36
CA VAL A 81 -15.15 -6.23 -11.84
C VAL A 81 -15.71 -7.65 -11.86
N LYS A 82 -16.26 -8.13 -10.75
CA LYS A 82 -16.84 -9.48 -10.68
C LYS A 82 -18.02 -9.69 -11.64
N LEU A 83 -18.89 -8.69 -11.78
CA LEU A 83 -19.99 -8.74 -12.74
C LEU A 83 -19.50 -8.83 -14.19
N THR A 84 -18.33 -8.22 -14.47
CA THR A 84 -17.74 -8.24 -15.82
C THR A 84 -17.01 -9.53 -16.10
N VAL A 85 -16.11 -9.97 -15.19
CA VAL A 85 -15.17 -11.06 -15.46
C VAL A 85 -15.41 -12.33 -14.65
N GLY A 86 -16.42 -12.37 -13.78
CA GLY A 86 -16.77 -13.53 -12.95
C GLY A 86 -15.89 -13.73 -11.72
N ASP A 87 -14.94 -12.82 -11.44
CA ASP A 87 -14.02 -12.89 -10.31
C ASP A 87 -13.82 -11.51 -9.70
N TYR A 88 -13.46 -11.45 -8.41
CA TYR A 88 -13.10 -10.21 -7.75
C TYR A 88 -11.71 -9.73 -8.19
N PRO A 89 -11.41 -8.40 -8.10
CA PRO A 89 -10.05 -7.94 -8.23
C PRO A 89 -9.17 -8.59 -7.15
N ALA A 90 -7.90 -8.84 -7.46
CA ALA A 90 -6.93 -9.39 -6.52
C ALA A 90 -6.55 -8.36 -5.43
N VAL A 91 -6.54 -7.08 -5.81
CA VAL A 91 -6.24 -5.94 -4.92
C VAL A 91 -7.46 -5.04 -4.83
N MET A 92 -7.94 -4.76 -3.61
CA MET A 92 -8.99 -3.77 -3.39
C MET A 92 -8.42 -2.52 -2.71
N GLY A 93 -8.75 -1.36 -3.28
CA GLY A 93 -8.39 -0.06 -2.75
C GLY A 93 -9.51 0.54 -1.90
N PHE A 94 -9.12 1.27 -0.84
CA PHE A 94 -10.00 1.99 0.07
C PHE A 94 -9.38 3.34 0.43
N ASP A 95 -10.21 4.30 0.87
CA ASP A 95 -9.72 5.61 1.31
C ASP A 95 -10.25 5.98 2.70
N LEU A 96 -9.38 6.62 3.51
CA LEU A 96 -9.69 7.05 4.86
C LEU A 96 -10.02 8.56 4.98
N GLY A 97 -10.09 9.32 3.89
CA GLY A 97 -10.39 10.75 3.96
C GLY A 97 -11.71 11.03 4.69
N GLY A 98 -11.66 11.89 5.72
CA GLY A 98 -12.77 12.18 6.62
C GLY A 98 -12.67 11.51 7.99
N ILE A 99 -11.94 10.40 8.12
CA ILE A 99 -11.77 9.72 9.43
C ILE A 99 -11.08 10.63 10.44
N GLU A 100 -10.18 11.48 9.99
CA GLU A 100 -9.47 12.46 10.81
C GLU A 100 -10.40 13.48 11.47
N MET A 101 -11.55 13.73 10.85
CA MET A 101 -12.59 14.60 11.43
C MET A 101 -13.47 13.88 12.44
N GLY A 102 -13.45 12.55 12.45
CA GLY A 102 -14.40 11.73 13.21
C GLY A 102 -15.73 11.58 12.49
N ASP A 103 -15.74 11.75 11.18
CA ASP A 103 -16.92 11.51 10.35
C ASP A 103 -17.26 10.01 10.34
N ASP A 104 -18.54 9.68 10.15
CA ASP A 104 -19.00 8.28 10.03
C ASP A 104 -18.71 7.68 8.64
N LYS A 105 -18.38 8.53 7.66
CA LYS A 105 -18.18 8.18 6.25
C LYS A 105 -16.94 8.86 5.69
N ASN A 106 -16.31 8.17 4.74
CA ASN A 106 -15.18 8.76 4.01
C ASN A 106 -15.64 9.84 3.01
N LEU A 107 -14.66 10.44 2.31
CA LEU A 107 -14.89 11.49 1.31
C LEU A 107 -15.82 11.03 0.16
N ASP A 108 -15.91 9.73 -0.13
CA ASP A 108 -16.80 9.15 -1.15
C ASP A 108 -18.15 8.70 -0.59
N SER A 109 -18.46 9.10 0.65
CA SER A 109 -19.70 8.79 1.37
C SER A 109 -19.84 7.32 1.78
N VAL A 110 -18.74 6.55 1.77
CA VAL A 110 -18.72 5.16 2.23
C VAL A 110 -18.59 5.14 3.76
N PRO A 111 -19.49 4.47 4.49
CA PRO A 111 -19.37 4.31 5.94
C PRO A 111 -18.07 3.59 6.31
N PHE A 112 -17.33 4.10 7.31
CA PHE A 112 -16.10 3.46 7.77
C PHE A 112 -16.32 2.05 8.32
N THR A 113 -17.50 1.76 8.85
CA THR A 113 -17.88 0.39 9.24
C THR A 113 -17.93 -0.56 8.04
N ARG A 114 -18.44 -0.11 6.89
CA ARG A 114 -18.41 -0.91 5.66
C ARG A 114 -17.01 -1.07 5.09
N ILE A 115 -16.19 -0.02 5.13
CA ILE A 115 -14.78 -0.11 4.72
C ILE A 115 -14.07 -1.18 5.57
N HIS A 116 -14.25 -1.15 6.89
CA HIS A 116 -13.69 -2.14 7.81
C HIS A 116 -14.12 -3.57 7.45
N ASP A 117 -15.43 -3.79 7.31
CA ASP A 117 -15.99 -5.14 7.12
C ASP A 117 -15.62 -5.72 5.75
N GLU A 118 -15.69 -4.93 4.67
CA GLU A 118 -15.34 -5.40 3.32
C GLU A 118 -13.83 -5.60 3.15
N LEU A 119 -13.02 -4.77 3.79
CA LEU A 119 -11.57 -4.97 3.82
C LEU A 119 -11.22 -6.33 4.44
N LEU A 120 -11.75 -6.61 5.63
CA LEU A 120 -11.53 -7.90 6.31
C LEU A 120 -12.10 -9.07 5.50
N ALA A 121 -13.27 -8.90 4.89
CA ALA A 121 -13.87 -9.91 4.02
C ALA A 121 -13.00 -10.20 2.81
N HIS A 122 -12.37 -9.18 2.19
CA HIS A 122 -11.47 -9.37 1.06
C HIS A 122 -10.18 -10.09 1.46
N VAL A 123 -9.56 -9.69 2.58
CA VAL A 123 -8.40 -10.40 3.13
C VAL A 123 -8.74 -11.86 3.46
N LYS A 124 -9.92 -12.12 4.05
CA LYS A 124 -10.37 -13.48 4.35
C LYS A 124 -10.56 -14.32 3.08
N ARG A 125 -10.94 -13.71 1.95
CA ARG A 125 -10.99 -14.35 0.64
C ARG A 125 -9.60 -14.61 0.02
N GLY A 126 -8.52 -14.18 0.67
CA GLY A 126 -7.15 -14.28 0.18
C GLY A 126 -6.71 -13.09 -0.67
N GLY A 127 -7.49 -12.02 -0.75
CA GLY A 127 -7.15 -10.80 -1.47
C GLY A 127 -6.10 -9.94 -0.75
N ILE A 128 -5.60 -8.94 -1.45
CA ILE A 128 -4.70 -7.91 -0.94
C ILE A 128 -5.45 -6.59 -0.87
N VAL A 129 -5.14 -5.76 0.12
CA VAL A 129 -5.81 -4.48 0.33
C VAL A 129 -4.81 -3.34 0.34
N THR A 130 -5.20 -2.21 -0.26
CA THR A 130 -4.45 -0.96 -0.23
C THR A 130 -5.35 0.15 0.32
N ILE A 131 -4.76 1.02 1.14
CA ILE A 131 -5.46 2.15 1.76
C ILE A 131 -4.73 3.42 1.42
N SER A 132 -5.43 4.37 0.78
CA SER A 132 -5.01 5.76 0.65
C SER A 132 -5.64 6.62 1.75
N TRP A 133 -5.12 7.82 1.93
CA TRP A 133 -5.69 8.81 2.84
C TRP A 133 -5.65 10.17 2.19
N HIS A 134 -6.83 10.74 1.93
CA HIS A 134 -7.04 12.11 1.46
C HIS A 134 -7.50 13.01 2.63
N PRO A 135 -6.62 13.36 3.57
CA PRO A 135 -7.03 14.16 4.72
C PRO A 135 -7.44 15.56 4.32
N ARG A 136 -8.40 16.11 5.05
CA ARG A 136 -8.82 17.49 4.90
C ARG A 136 -7.67 18.46 5.19
N ASN A 137 -7.83 19.70 4.74
CA ASN A 137 -6.87 20.75 5.07
C ASN A 137 -7.01 21.16 6.56
N PRO A 138 -5.95 20.96 7.38
CA PRO A 138 -6.01 21.21 8.82
C PRO A 138 -6.11 22.69 9.21
N LEU A 139 -5.84 23.63 8.27
CA LEU A 139 -5.96 25.06 8.55
C LEU A 139 -7.36 25.61 8.23
N THR A 140 -8.07 24.99 7.29
CA THR A 140 -9.33 25.51 6.75
C THR A 140 -10.47 24.51 6.85
N THR A 141 -10.39 23.54 7.78
CA THR A 141 -11.45 22.54 7.98
C THR A 141 -12.80 23.19 8.16
N ALA A 142 -13.67 23.04 7.16
CA ALA A 142 -15.06 23.46 7.26
C ALA A 142 -15.88 22.32 7.93
N PRO A 143 -16.85 22.65 8.79
CA PRO A 143 -17.67 21.66 9.49
C PRO A 143 -18.45 20.73 8.56
N ASP A 144 -18.83 21.19 7.38
CA ASP A 144 -19.64 20.49 6.39
C ASP A 144 -18.83 19.67 5.37
N GLY A 145 -17.50 19.67 5.52
CA GLY A 145 -16.60 18.88 4.69
C GLY A 145 -16.44 19.34 3.25
N GLY A 146 -16.95 20.49 2.89
CA GLY A 146 -16.60 21.17 1.66
C GLY A 146 -16.88 20.41 0.36
N ARG A 147 -17.90 19.57 0.31
CA ARG A 147 -18.46 19.03 -0.96
C ARG A 147 -19.36 20.07 -1.61
N GLY A 148 -18.79 21.22 -1.93
CA GLY A 148 -19.48 22.20 -2.79
C GLY A 148 -19.17 21.94 -4.26
N GLU A 149 -19.95 22.58 -5.15
CA GLU A 149 -19.72 22.58 -6.61
C GLU A 149 -18.38 23.23 -7.03
N GLN A 150 -17.55 23.64 -6.09
CA GLN A 150 -16.25 24.24 -6.34
C GLN A 150 -15.23 23.18 -6.72
N LYS A 151 -14.41 23.45 -7.73
CA LYS A 151 -13.33 22.59 -8.20
C LYS A 151 -12.35 22.20 -7.09
N PHE A 152 -12.21 23.03 -6.05
CA PHE A 152 -11.40 22.81 -4.87
C PHE A 152 -12.15 23.32 -3.64
N PRO A 153 -13.01 22.49 -3.03
CA PRO A 153 -13.81 22.90 -1.89
C PRO A 153 -12.94 23.24 -0.68
N ALA A 154 -13.27 24.35 0.00
CA ALA A 154 -12.60 24.78 1.22
C ALA A 154 -12.57 23.64 2.26
N GLY A 155 -11.44 23.45 2.91
CA GLY A 155 -11.25 22.41 3.92
C GLY A 155 -11.06 21.00 3.39
N SER A 156 -11.07 20.77 2.07
CA SER A 156 -10.78 19.46 1.47
C SER A 156 -9.28 19.23 1.30
N ALA A 157 -8.89 18.03 0.88
CA ALA A 157 -7.51 17.71 0.47
C ALA A 157 -7.03 18.62 -0.68
N TRP A 158 -7.95 19.08 -1.52
CA TRP A 158 -7.70 19.96 -2.67
C TRP A 158 -7.75 21.47 -2.33
N ASP A 159 -7.90 21.85 -1.06
CA ASP A 159 -7.78 23.23 -0.63
C ASP A 159 -6.31 23.62 -0.51
N VAL A 160 -5.79 24.23 -1.56
CA VAL A 160 -4.37 24.54 -1.79
C VAL A 160 -4.08 26.05 -1.68
N ASN A 161 -4.92 26.80 -0.98
CA ASN A 161 -4.83 28.26 -0.88
C ASN A 161 -3.74 28.75 0.09
N ASP A 162 -3.08 27.86 0.82
CA ASP A 162 -2.06 28.16 1.81
C ASP A 162 -0.84 27.23 1.66
N THR A 163 0.36 27.80 1.65
CA THR A 163 1.63 27.05 1.54
C THR A 163 2.27 26.77 2.91
N THR A 164 1.61 27.12 3.99
CA THR A 164 2.12 26.90 5.35
C THR A 164 1.50 25.72 6.07
N ILE A 165 0.62 24.97 5.39
CA ILE A 165 -0.18 23.90 5.99
C ILE A 165 0.73 22.86 6.66
N VAL A 166 1.68 22.28 5.91
CA VAL A 166 2.57 21.25 6.43
C VAL A 166 3.40 21.80 7.62
N LYS A 167 3.97 22.98 7.49
CA LYS A 167 4.71 23.63 8.57
C LYS A 167 3.87 23.77 9.85
N ASN A 168 2.58 24.07 9.73
CA ASN A 168 1.71 24.27 10.88
C ASN A 168 1.30 22.97 11.58
N ILE A 169 1.38 21.83 10.94
CA ILE A 169 1.04 20.52 11.54
C ILE A 169 2.26 19.73 12.02
N LEU A 170 3.46 20.11 11.61
CA LEU A 170 4.69 19.51 12.13
C LEU A 170 4.90 19.91 13.62
N PRO A 171 5.74 19.15 14.37
CA PRO A 171 6.03 19.46 15.77
C PRO A 171 6.45 20.91 15.99
N GLY A 172 5.76 21.60 16.92
CA GLY A 172 5.93 23.02 17.19
C GLY A 172 5.05 23.95 16.33
N GLY A 173 4.34 23.44 15.35
CA GLY A 173 3.36 24.19 14.55
C GLY A 173 2.04 24.42 15.31
N GLN A 174 1.28 25.41 14.89
CA GLN A 174 0.03 25.82 15.57
C GLN A 174 -1.08 24.75 15.54
N LYS A 175 -1.01 23.80 14.63
CA LYS A 175 -1.98 22.71 14.44
C LYS A 175 -1.39 21.32 14.72
N ALA A 176 -0.21 21.26 15.36
CA ALA A 176 0.45 19.99 15.67
C ALA A 176 -0.43 19.07 16.55
N GLU A 177 -1.11 19.60 17.56
CA GLU A 177 -2.02 18.81 18.42
C GLU A 177 -3.25 18.31 17.66
N LEU A 178 -3.82 19.14 16.79
CA LEU A 178 -4.91 18.72 15.90
C LEU A 178 -4.46 17.56 15.02
N PHE A 179 -3.30 17.67 14.38
CA PHE A 179 -2.77 16.64 13.51
C PHE A 179 -2.41 15.35 14.26
N GLN A 180 -1.93 15.45 15.49
CA GLN A 180 -1.74 14.29 16.35
C GLN A 180 -3.06 13.57 16.63
N THR A 181 -4.15 14.31 16.87
CA THR A 181 -5.50 13.73 16.99
C THR A 181 -5.94 13.01 15.70
N TRP A 182 -5.61 13.57 14.55
CA TRP A 182 -5.90 12.96 13.25
C TRP A 182 -5.14 11.65 13.04
N MET A 183 -3.84 11.66 13.31
CA MET A 183 -3.03 10.43 13.26
C MET A 183 -3.53 9.37 14.24
N GLN A 184 -4.03 9.78 15.43
CA GLN A 184 -4.63 8.86 16.39
C GLN A 184 -5.87 8.17 15.83
N ARG A 185 -6.75 8.90 15.14
CA ARG A 185 -7.98 8.32 14.54
C ARG A 185 -7.64 7.34 13.42
N VAL A 186 -6.70 7.70 12.54
CA VAL A 186 -6.17 6.78 11.53
C VAL A 186 -5.56 5.53 12.17
N GLY A 187 -4.73 5.71 13.20
CA GLY A 187 -4.12 4.60 13.92
C GLY A 187 -5.17 3.69 14.58
N ASN A 188 -6.21 4.25 15.20
CA ASN A 188 -7.29 3.48 15.80
C ASN A 188 -8.02 2.61 14.76
N PHE A 189 -8.27 3.15 13.56
CA PHE A 189 -8.88 2.39 12.48
C PHE A 189 -7.97 1.25 12.02
N LEU A 190 -6.69 1.54 11.77
CA LEU A 190 -5.72 0.53 11.33
C LEU A 190 -5.52 -0.57 12.39
N GLU A 191 -5.52 -0.24 13.69
CA GLU A 191 -5.47 -1.21 14.80
C GLU A 191 -6.71 -2.08 14.92
N SER A 192 -7.86 -1.60 14.42
CA SER A 192 -9.10 -2.38 14.42
C SER A 192 -9.11 -3.48 13.34
N LEU A 193 -8.25 -3.37 12.32
CA LEU A 193 -8.19 -4.31 11.21
C LEU A 193 -7.54 -5.64 11.64
N LYS A 194 -8.35 -6.48 12.27
CA LYS A 194 -7.93 -7.77 12.82
C LYS A 194 -8.75 -8.90 12.26
N ASP A 195 -8.07 -10.02 12.00
CA ASP A 195 -8.72 -11.26 11.63
C ASP A 195 -9.54 -11.86 12.80
N GLU A 196 -10.19 -12.99 12.56
CA GLU A 196 -11.00 -13.72 13.55
C GLU A 196 -10.20 -14.23 14.77
N ASN A 197 -8.87 -14.25 14.69
CA ASN A 197 -7.95 -14.63 15.76
C ASN A 197 -7.43 -13.41 16.53
N GLY A 198 -7.85 -12.19 16.17
CA GLY A 198 -7.40 -10.94 16.75
C GLY A 198 -6.02 -10.48 16.26
N LYS A 199 -5.48 -11.09 15.20
CA LYS A 199 -4.21 -10.72 14.58
C LYS A 199 -4.45 -9.62 13.55
N LEU A 200 -3.61 -8.58 13.53
CA LEU A 200 -3.64 -7.54 12.51
C LEU A 200 -3.56 -8.15 11.11
N VAL A 201 -4.27 -7.57 10.15
CA VAL A 201 -4.15 -7.95 8.74
C VAL A 201 -3.13 -7.06 8.03
N PRO A 202 -2.34 -7.60 7.08
CA PRO A 202 -1.39 -6.80 6.33
C PRO A 202 -2.09 -5.87 5.35
N VAL A 203 -1.61 -4.62 5.24
CA VAL A 203 -2.20 -3.55 4.41
C VAL A 203 -1.10 -2.81 3.67
N ILE A 204 -1.29 -2.54 2.39
CA ILE A 204 -0.50 -1.55 1.66
C ILE A 204 -1.04 -0.17 2.06
N PHE A 205 -0.25 0.62 2.79
CA PHE A 205 -0.64 1.97 3.21
C PHE A 205 0.04 3.02 2.35
N ARG A 206 -0.74 3.88 1.71
CA ARG A 206 -0.33 4.83 0.69
C ARG A 206 -0.74 6.27 1.03
N PRO A 207 -0.13 6.89 2.05
CA PRO A 207 -0.39 8.29 2.39
C PRO A 207 0.37 9.23 1.45
N TRP A 208 -0.06 10.49 1.37
CA TRP A 208 0.67 11.60 0.73
C TRP A 208 1.05 11.34 -0.73
N HIS A 209 0.22 10.58 -1.45
CA HIS A 209 0.39 10.25 -2.86
C HIS A 209 0.34 11.49 -3.76
N GLU A 210 0.74 11.34 -5.02
CA GLU A 210 0.75 12.41 -6.03
C GLU A 210 1.48 13.69 -5.58
N ASN A 211 2.50 13.53 -4.75
CA ASN A 211 3.19 14.63 -4.06
C ASN A 211 3.96 15.58 -5.00
N ASN A 212 4.25 15.16 -6.23
CA ASN A 212 4.85 15.96 -7.28
C ASN A 212 3.83 16.87 -7.98
N GLY A 213 2.53 16.65 -7.76
CA GLY A 213 1.46 17.56 -8.16
C GLY A 213 1.32 18.77 -7.24
N SER A 214 0.33 19.63 -7.54
CA SER A 214 0.03 20.83 -6.74
C SER A 214 -1.46 20.97 -6.47
N TRP A 215 -2.20 19.88 -6.54
CA TRP A 215 -3.65 19.81 -6.30
C TRP A 215 -3.99 19.28 -4.90
N PHE A 216 -3.04 18.76 -4.16
CA PHE A 216 -3.19 18.42 -2.76
C PHE A 216 -2.36 19.36 -1.88
N TRP A 217 -2.82 19.66 -0.66
CA TRP A 217 -2.12 20.57 0.24
C TRP A 217 -0.71 20.07 0.68
N TRP A 218 -0.39 18.79 0.46
CA TRP A 218 0.96 18.23 0.64
C TRP A 218 1.80 18.20 -0.64
N GLY A 219 1.30 18.78 -1.74
CA GLY A 219 1.96 18.79 -3.04
C GLY A 219 3.20 19.68 -3.10
N GLN A 220 4.00 19.53 -4.18
CA GLN A 220 5.32 20.14 -4.28
C GLN A 220 5.35 21.68 -4.26
N LYS A 221 4.26 22.35 -4.61
CA LYS A 221 4.17 23.83 -4.54
C LYS A 221 3.61 24.33 -3.23
N LEU A 222 3.14 23.42 -2.36
CA LEU A 222 2.42 23.74 -1.13
C LEU A 222 3.28 23.55 0.12
N CYS A 223 4.37 22.80 0.01
CA CYS A 223 5.36 22.62 1.07
C CYS A 223 6.74 22.35 0.48
N SER A 224 7.80 22.61 1.25
CA SER A 224 9.15 22.24 0.84
C SER A 224 9.34 20.71 0.83
N ASP A 225 10.41 20.25 0.18
CA ASP A 225 10.75 18.84 0.12
C ASP A 225 11.09 18.27 1.50
N GLU A 226 11.74 19.06 2.36
CA GLU A 226 12.04 18.70 3.75
C GLU A 226 10.79 18.64 4.61
N GLU A 227 9.84 19.57 4.44
CA GLU A 227 8.55 19.54 5.12
C GLU A 227 7.75 18.30 4.72
N TYR A 228 7.73 17.93 3.44
CA TYR A 228 7.08 16.71 2.97
C TYR A 228 7.71 15.45 3.59
N LYS A 229 9.04 15.32 3.58
CA LYS A 229 9.73 14.19 4.22
C LYS A 229 9.46 14.14 5.73
N SER A 230 9.41 15.31 6.38
CA SER A 230 9.08 15.41 7.80
C SER A 230 7.64 14.97 8.09
N LEU A 231 6.70 15.32 7.20
CA LEU A 231 5.31 14.89 7.28
C LEU A 231 5.18 13.37 7.14
N TRP A 232 5.89 12.77 6.17
CA TRP A 232 5.95 11.33 5.98
C TRP A 232 6.49 10.62 7.23
N ASN A 233 7.65 11.07 7.69
CA ASN A 233 8.31 10.48 8.86
C ASN A 233 7.46 10.60 10.12
N LEU A 234 6.81 11.75 10.34
CA LEU A 234 5.94 11.97 11.50
C LEU A 234 4.80 10.94 11.55
N LEU A 235 4.12 10.71 10.44
CA LEU A 235 3.03 9.73 10.35
C LEU A 235 3.55 8.29 10.53
N GLN A 236 4.63 7.94 9.82
CA GLN A 236 5.19 6.59 9.87
C GLN A 236 5.72 6.25 11.27
N ASP A 237 6.49 7.14 11.88
CA ASP A 237 7.02 6.94 13.23
C ASP A 237 5.89 6.83 14.27
N TYR A 238 4.84 7.64 14.13
CA TYR A 238 3.67 7.57 14.99
C TYR A 238 2.96 6.20 14.89
N LEU A 239 2.65 5.74 13.67
CA LEU A 239 1.95 4.47 13.47
C LEU A 239 2.82 3.26 13.84
N THR A 240 4.10 3.28 13.49
CA THR A 240 5.07 2.24 13.88
C THR A 240 5.25 2.19 15.40
N GLY A 241 5.31 3.36 16.06
CA GLY A 241 5.39 3.46 17.52
C GLY A 241 4.17 2.89 18.26
N ARG A 242 3.03 2.72 17.57
CA ARG A 242 1.84 2.02 18.07
C ARG A 242 1.88 0.49 17.88
N GLY A 243 2.94 -0.04 17.26
CA GLY A 243 3.08 -1.46 16.97
C GLY A 243 2.38 -1.93 15.69
N LEU A 244 2.06 -1.01 14.76
CA LEU A 244 1.49 -1.33 13.45
C LEU A 244 2.61 -1.79 12.50
N ASP A 245 3.08 -3.02 12.68
CA ASP A 245 4.09 -3.69 11.86
C ASP A 245 3.51 -4.42 10.63
N ASN A 246 2.21 -4.26 10.43
CA ASN A 246 1.43 -4.81 9.33
C ASN A 246 1.33 -3.87 8.12
N LEU A 247 1.87 -2.66 8.20
CA LEU A 247 1.77 -1.66 7.14
C LEU A 247 2.94 -1.73 6.17
N LEU A 248 2.65 -2.09 4.91
CA LEU A 248 3.57 -1.98 3.79
C LEU A 248 3.45 -0.57 3.22
N TRP A 249 4.50 0.24 3.34
CA TRP A 249 4.49 1.65 2.98
C TRP A 249 4.74 1.87 1.48
N SER A 250 3.80 2.54 0.82
CA SER A 250 3.84 2.84 -0.60
C SER A 250 4.05 4.33 -0.85
N TYR A 251 5.10 4.67 -1.58
CA TYR A 251 5.38 6.02 -2.07
C TYR A 251 4.98 6.11 -3.54
N SER A 252 3.95 6.89 -3.87
CA SER A 252 3.38 6.97 -5.20
C SER A 252 3.25 8.41 -5.69
N PRO A 253 4.21 8.90 -6.49
CA PRO A 253 4.04 10.13 -7.25
C PRO A 253 3.05 9.93 -8.40
N ASN A 254 2.54 11.05 -8.93
CA ASN A 254 1.74 11.09 -10.14
C ASN A 254 2.64 11.09 -11.39
N LEU A 255 2.10 10.59 -12.49
CA LEU A 255 2.73 10.58 -13.82
C LEU A 255 3.38 11.93 -14.16
N ASP A 256 4.67 11.91 -14.44
CA ASP A 256 5.50 13.10 -14.71
C ASP A 256 6.08 13.08 -16.13
N GLY A 257 6.56 11.95 -16.60
CA GLY A 257 7.19 11.76 -17.89
C GLY A 257 8.65 12.25 -17.99
N ASN A 258 9.22 12.78 -16.88
CA ASN A 258 10.54 13.40 -16.87
C ASN A 258 11.31 13.16 -15.56
N TRP A 259 11.15 12.01 -14.92
CA TRP A 259 11.86 11.71 -13.68
C TRP A 259 13.38 11.69 -13.89
N THR A 260 14.09 12.37 -13.00
CA THR A 260 15.52 12.20 -12.76
C THR A 260 15.73 11.74 -11.32
N THR A 261 16.86 11.12 -11.04
CA THR A 261 17.19 10.69 -9.67
C THR A 261 17.11 11.85 -8.68
N GLU A 262 17.61 13.03 -9.06
CA GLU A 262 17.57 14.24 -8.22
C GLU A 262 16.13 14.65 -7.89
N ARG A 263 15.25 14.75 -8.91
CA ARG A 263 13.85 15.15 -8.72
C ARG A 263 13.07 14.12 -7.91
N PHE A 264 13.26 12.83 -8.15
CA PHE A 264 12.61 11.77 -7.41
C PHE A 264 13.06 11.76 -5.95
N MET A 265 14.36 11.83 -5.70
CA MET A 265 14.95 11.82 -4.36
C MET A 265 14.66 13.09 -3.55
N ALA A 266 14.28 14.18 -4.20
CA ALA A 266 13.96 15.43 -3.52
C ALA A 266 12.87 15.22 -2.45
N ARG A 267 11.85 14.42 -2.76
CA ARG A 267 10.72 14.13 -1.85
C ARG A 267 10.66 12.68 -1.38
N TYR A 268 11.48 11.77 -1.93
CA TYR A 268 11.52 10.38 -1.50
C TYR A 268 11.95 10.26 -0.04
N PRO A 269 11.14 9.64 0.86
CA PRO A 269 11.39 9.66 2.29
C PRO A 269 12.58 8.81 2.76
N GLY A 270 13.03 7.88 1.91
CA GLY A 270 14.19 7.02 2.17
C GLY A 270 13.91 5.54 1.95
N ASN A 271 14.98 4.78 1.72
CA ASN A 271 14.87 3.35 1.42
C ASN A 271 14.41 2.51 2.62
N ASP A 272 14.66 2.95 3.81
CA ASP A 272 14.21 2.34 5.08
C ASP A 272 12.75 2.69 5.41
N ARG A 273 12.17 3.66 4.69
CA ARG A 273 10.82 4.16 4.90
C ARG A 273 9.79 3.64 3.88
N VAL A 274 10.24 3.17 2.74
CA VAL A 274 9.39 2.77 1.61
C VAL A 274 9.66 1.32 1.24
N THR A 275 8.61 0.54 1.05
CA THR A 275 8.68 -0.85 0.57
C THR A 275 8.24 -0.95 -0.89
N LEU A 276 7.24 -0.16 -1.28
CA LEU A 276 6.67 -0.18 -2.62
C LEU A 276 6.77 1.21 -3.27
N ILE A 277 7.31 1.25 -4.48
CA ILE A 277 7.25 2.42 -5.35
C ILE A 277 5.97 2.33 -6.16
N GLY A 278 5.14 3.38 -6.10
CA GLY A 278 3.91 3.50 -6.87
C GLY A 278 4.04 4.48 -8.02
N GLU A 279 3.09 4.42 -8.93
CA GLU A 279 2.83 5.40 -9.99
C GLU A 279 1.33 5.60 -10.10
N ASP A 280 0.85 6.84 -10.00
CA ASP A 280 -0.54 7.19 -10.24
C ASP A 280 -0.65 7.77 -11.66
N ALA A 281 -1.18 7.00 -12.60
CA ALA A 281 -1.09 7.27 -14.03
C ALA A 281 -2.44 7.26 -14.73
N TYR A 282 -2.98 8.43 -15.01
CA TYR A 282 -4.25 8.62 -15.72
C TYR A 282 -4.05 9.15 -17.14
N GLN A 283 -4.84 8.63 -18.08
CA GLN A 283 -4.86 9.16 -19.44
C GLN A 283 -5.87 10.32 -19.54
N TRP A 284 -5.38 11.56 -19.33
CA TRP A 284 -6.18 12.76 -19.50
C TRP A 284 -6.07 13.39 -20.90
N GLY A 285 -5.03 13.06 -21.65
CA GLY A 285 -4.72 13.61 -22.96
C GLY A 285 -4.74 12.56 -24.06
N THR A 286 -3.91 12.77 -25.09
CA THR A 286 -3.78 11.81 -26.17
C THR A 286 -3.14 10.50 -25.70
N GLU A 287 -3.50 9.38 -26.32
CA GLU A 287 -2.86 8.09 -26.07
C GLU A 287 -1.36 8.15 -26.26
N ALA A 288 -0.91 8.83 -27.34
CA ALA A 288 0.51 8.93 -27.64
C ALA A 288 1.31 9.63 -26.53
N ASP A 289 0.76 10.70 -25.95
CA ASP A 289 1.37 11.44 -24.84
C ASP A 289 1.37 10.59 -23.56
N PHE A 290 0.25 9.96 -23.25
CA PHE A 290 0.13 9.08 -22.10
C PHE A 290 1.13 7.92 -22.15
N VAL A 291 1.15 7.19 -23.26
CA VAL A 291 2.07 6.05 -23.46
C VAL A 291 3.53 6.51 -23.41
N LYS A 292 3.86 7.67 -23.99
CA LYS A 292 5.20 8.23 -23.93
C LYS A 292 5.63 8.55 -22.50
N GLN A 293 4.80 9.26 -21.75
CA GLN A 293 5.09 9.65 -20.36
C GLN A 293 5.18 8.40 -19.45
N LEU A 294 4.21 7.51 -19.55
CA LEU A 294 4.16 6.27 -18.75
C LEU A 294 5.41 5.40 -19.00
N ASN A 295 5.83 5.23 -20.27
CA ASN A 295 7.05 4.46 -20.54
C ASN A 295 8.32 5.15 -20.03
N ALA A 296 8.38 6.48 -20.05
CA ALA A 296 9.50 7.22 -19.48
C ALA A 296 9.61 6.99 -17.97
N ASP A 297 8.49 7.14 -17.28
CA ASP A 297 8.43 6.99 -15.83
C ASP A 297 8.63 5.54 -15.39
N LEU A 298 7.93 4.57 -15.97
CA LEU A 298 8.12 3.16 -15.63
C LEU A 298 9.53 2.65 -15.93
N THR A 299 10.21 3.20 -16.94
CA THR A 299 11.64 2.89 -17.19
C THR A 299 12.51 3.37 -16.05
N PHE A 300 12.32 4.61 -15.59
CA PHE A 300 13.03 5.17 -14.45
C PHE A 300 12.71 4.42 -13.16
N LEU A 301 11.41 4.24 -12.85
CA LEU A 301 10.94 3.60 -11.61
C LEU A 301 11.35 2.13 -11.52
N THR A 302 11.35 1.40 -12.65
CA THR A 302 11.86 0.01 -12.70
C THR A 302 13.33 -0.05 -12.31
N LYS A 303 14.15 0.84 -12.87
CA LYS A 303 15.56 0.89 -12.50
C LYS A 303 15.74 1.26 -11.04
N PHE A 304 15.03 2.29 -10.58
CA PHE A 304 15.11 2.75 -9.19
C PHE A 304 14.67 1.66 -8.20
N ALA A 305 13.53 1.02 -8.45
CA ALA A 305 12.99 -0.05 -7.60
C ALA A 305 13.98 -1.24 -7.54
N LYS A 306 14.50 -1.68 -8.67
CA LYS A 306 15.50 -2.76 -8.74
C LYS A 306 16.77 -2.42 -7.96
N ASP A 307 17.33 -1.23 -8.16
CA ASP A 307 18.58 -0.80 -7.52
C ASP A 307 18.46 -0.67 -6.01
N ASN A 308 17.23 -0.45 -5.49
CA ASN A 308 16.94 -0.25 -4.09
C ASN A 308 16.15 -1.41 -3.44
N GLY A 309 15.91 -2.51 -4.16
CA GLY A 309 15.18 -3.68 -3.64
C GLY A 309 13.74 -3.36 -3.27
N LYS A 310 13.01 -2.62 -4.15
CA LYS A 310 11.61 -2.23 -3.92
C LYS A 310 10.67 -2.92 -4.88
N LEU A 311 9.44 -3.15 -4.45
CA LEU A 311 8.34 -3.50 -5.34
C LEU A 311 7.94 -2.28 -6.19
N LEU A 312 7.34 -2.54 -7.36
CA LEU A 312 6.80 -1.50 -8.25
C LEU A 312 5.34 -1.81 -8.56
N ALA A 313 4.48 -0.78 -8.54
CA ALA A 313 3.06 -0.91 -8.89
C ALA A 313 2.54 0.33 -9.62
N MET A 314 1.45 0.18 -10.38
CA MET A 314 0.59 1.29 -10.77
C MET A 314 -0.49 1.43 -9.69
N THR A 315 -0.23 2.30 -8.73
CA THR A 315 -1.04 2.45 -7.50
C THR A 315 -2.38 3.12 -7.73
N GLU A 316 -2.51 3.87 -8.81
CA GLU A 316 -3.76 4.31 -9.42
C GLU A 316 -3.60 4.39 -10.94
N CYS A 317 -4.64 4.05 -11.67
CA CYS A 317 -4.63 4.26 -13.11
C CYS A 317 -6.05 4.30 -13.69
N GLY A 318 -6.15 4.77 -14.92
CA GLY A 318 -7.40 4.72 -15.64
C GLY A 318 -7.51 5.75 -16.78
N MET A 319 -8.59 5.61 -17.53
CA MET A 319 -9.08 6.57 -18.51
C MET A 319 -10.53 6.88 -18.19
N GLN A 320 -10.81 8.12 -17.79
CA GLN A 320 -12.14 8.52 -17.35
C GLN A 320 -13.22 8.19 -18.38
N ASN A 321 -14.27 7.48 -17.94
CA ASN A 321 -15.39 7.03 -18.75
C ASN A 321 -15.03 6.13 -19.93
N THR A 322 -13.79 5.67 -20.01
CA THR A 322 -13.25 4.72 -21.00
C THR A 322 -13.82 4.94 -22.41
N PRO A 323 -13.67 6.14 -23.00
CA PRO A 323 -14.21 6.45 -24.32
C PRO A 323 -13.60 5.60 -25.44
N ASP A 324 -12.38 5.11 -25.25
CA ASP A 324 -11.79 4.04 -26.04
C ASP A 324 -12.19 2.69 -25.43
N SER A 325 -13.12 2.03 -26.08
CA SER A 325 -13.65 0.74 -25.62
C SER A 325 -12.65 -0.42 -25.66
N THR A 326 -11.46 -0.22 -26.21
CA THR A 326 -10.37 -1.22 -26.27
C THR A 326 -9.15 -0.84 -25.42
N TRP A 327 -9.33 0.13 -24.52
CA TRP A 327 -8.24 0.74 -23.77
C TRP A 327 -7.49 -0.26 -22.87
N PHE A 328 -8.18 -1.18 -22.23
CA PHE A 328 -7.56 -2.14 -21.32
C PHE A 328 -6.60 -3.09 -22.05
N SER A 329 -7.09 -3.72 -23.13
CA SER A 329 -6.30 -4.70 -23.88
C SER A 329 -5.29 -4.07 -24.83
N ARG A 330 -5.63 -2.92 -25.46
CA ARG A 330 -4.82 -2.29 -26.51
C ARG A 330 -3.83 -1.24 -25.97
N VAL A 331 -4.21 -0.47 -24.97
CA VAL A 331 -3.40 0.63 -24.45
C VAL A 331 -2.69 0.22 -23.16
N LEU A 332 -3.44 -0.15 -22.12
CA LEU A 332 -2.90 -0.42 -20.79
C LEU A 332 -2.02 -1.68 -20.77
N LYS A 333 -2.56 -2.81 -21.20
CA LYS A 333 -1.85 -4.10 -21.12
C LYS A 333 -0.46 -4.10 -21.78
N PRO A 334 -0.28 -3.61 -23.04
CA PRO A 334 1.04 -3.61 -23.64
C PRO A 334 2.08 -2.77 -22.91
N GLN A 335 1.68 -1.81 -22.10
CA GLN A 335 2.61 -1.04 -21.28
C GLN A 335 2.98 -1.83 -20.03
N MET A 336 2.01 -2.44 -19.36
CA MET A 336 2.25 -3.23 -18.15
C MET A 336 3.11 -4.47 -18.43
N ASP A 337 2.94 -5.12 -19.57
CA ASP A 337 3.72 -6.29 -19.96
C ASP A 337 5.24 -6.01 -20.11
N LYS A 338 5.64 -4.75 -20.22
CA LYS A 338 7.06 -4.36 -20.38
C LYS A 338 7.81 -4.19 -19.06
N TYR A 339 7.09 -4.03 -17.96
CA TYR A 339 7.67 -3.58 -16.69
C TYR A 339 7.34 -4.52 -15.54
N PRO A 340 8.18 -4.62 -14.50
CA PRO A 340 7.99 -5.50 -13.35
C PRO A 340 6.94 -4.96 -12.37
N ILE A 341 5.72 -4.75 -12.83
CA ILE A 341 4.62 -4.23 -12.02
C ILE A 341 3.99 -5.38 -11.24
N CYS A 342 3.88 -5.28 -9.92
CA CYS A 342 3.25 -6.30 -9.09
C CYS A 342 1.72 -6.20 -9.05
N TYR A 343 1.16 -4.98 -9.16
CA TYR A 343 -0.27 -4.77 -9.34
C TYR A 343 -0.56 -3.44 -10.03
N PHE A 344 -1.75 -3.32 -10.57
CA PHE A 344 -2.35 -2.05 -10.99
C PHE A 344 -3.68 -1.86 -10.27
N LEU A 345 -4.07 -0.61 -10.00
CA LEU A 345 -5.33 -0.26 -9.37
C LEU A 345 -6.11 0.69 -10.29
N LEU A 346 -7.17 0.21 -10.91
CA LEU A 346 -8.11 1.08 -11.60
C LEU A 346 -8.86 1.91 -10.57
N TRP A 347 -9.01 3.22 -10.85
CA TRP A 347 -9.79 4.07 -9.98
C TRP A 347 -11.26 3.69 -9.99
N ARG A 348 -12.03 4.19 -9.03
CA ARG A 348 -13.41 3.80 -8.74
C ARG A 348 -14.38 4.02 -9.91
N ASN A 349 -15.43 3.24 -9.92
CA ASN A 349 -16.61 3.47 -10.74
C ASN A 349 -17.69 4.19 -9.90
N TYR A 350 -18.11 5.37 -10.36
CA TYR A 350 -19.19 6.11 -9.74
C TYR A 350 -20.17 6.55 -10.83
N ASP A 351 -21.44 6.71 -10.51
CA ASP A 351 -22.60 6.90 -11.39
C ASP A 351 -22.35 7.65 -12.73
N LYS A 352 -21.57 8.73 -12.72
CA LYS A 352 -21.24 9.55 -13.90
C LYS A 352 -19.77 9.52 -14.31
N GLU A 353 -18.97 8.81 -13.56
CA GLU A 353 -17.51 8.80 -13.70
C GLU A 353 -16.97 7.42 -13.33
N TRP A 354 -16.36 6.74 -14.28
CA TRP A 354 -15.78 5.44 -14.07
C TRP A 354 -14.41 5.30 -14.71
N PHE A 355 -13.58 4.44 -14.15
CA PHE A 355 -12.23 4.13 -14.63
C PHE A 355 -12.00 2.63 -14.79
N GLY A 356 -12.80 1.82 -14.10
CA GLY A 356 -12.81 0.38 -14.18
C GLY A 356 -13.79 -0.15 -15.25
N PRO A 357 -13.88 -1.48 -15.40
CA PRO A 357 -14.82 -2.10 -16.34
C PRO A 357 -16.27 -1.83 -15.92
N VAL A 358 -17.12 -1.60 -16.91
CA VAL A 358 -18.57 -1.49 -16.71
C VAL A 358 -19.25 -2.71 -17.34
N PRO A 359 -20.04 -3.49 -16.57
CA PRO A 359 -20.68 -4.70 -17.09
C PRO A 359 -21.57 -4.42 -18.32
N ASN A 360 -21.55 -5.32 -19.29
CA ASN A 360 -22.38 -5.25 -20.51
C ASN A 360 -22.13 -4.01 -21.40
N THR A 361 -20.94 -3.44 -21.34
CA THR A 361 -20.49 -2.37 -22.24
C THR A 361 -19.34 -2.85 -23.12
N PRO A 362 -19.03 -2.15 -24.23
CA PRO A 362 -17.87 -2.48 -25.05
C PRO A 362 -16.55 -2.50 -24.28
N SER A 363 -16.35 -1.58 -23.32
CA SER A 363 -15.15 -1.56 -22.47
C SER A 363 -15.14 -2.73 -21.46
N GLY A 364 -16.30 -3.16 -20.97
CA GLY A 364 -16.41 -4.37 -20.16
C GLY A 364 -16.06 -5.64 -20.96
N GLU A 365 -16.46 -5.72 -22.22
CA GLU A 365 -16.06 -6.84 -23.09
C GLU A 365 -14.55 -6.84 -23.37
N ASP A 366 -13.94 -5.67 -23.58
CA ASP A 366 -12.49 -5.55 -23.70
C ASP A 366 -11.76 -5.97 -22.41
N TYR A 367 -12.33 -5.66 -21.24
CA TYR A 367 -11.75 -6.09 -19.97
C TYR A 367 -11.82 -7.61 -19.75
N LYS A 368 -12.81 -8.30 -20.36
CA LYS A 368 -12.83 -9.78 -20.42
C LYS A 368 -11.65 -10.31 -21.23
N VAL A 369 -11.39 -9.70 -22.40
CA VAL A 369 -10.23 -10.05 -23.23
C VAL A 369 -8.91 -9.78 -22.46
N PHE A 370 -8.85 -8.66 -21.75
CA PHE A 370 -7.71 -8.33 -20.89
C PHE A 370 -7.48 -9.41 -19.82
N LYS A 371 -8.54 -9.93 -19.17
CA LYS A 371 -8.46 -11.00 -18.17
C LYS A 371 -7.97 -12.34 -18.74
N GLU A 372 -8.27 -12.67 -19.99
CA GLU A 372 -7.87 -13.95 -20.58
C GLU A 372 -6.36 -14.15 -20.67
N ALA A 373 -5.58 -13.11 -20.48
CA ALA A 373 -4.13 -13.19 -20.46
C ALA A 373 -3.62 -13.86 -19.18
N GLU A 374 -2.80 -14.90 -19.30
CA GLU A 374 -2.28 -15.72 -18.20
C GLU A 374 -1.49 -14.90 -17.13
N ASN A 375 -0.97 -13.73 -17.51
CA ASN A 375 -0.20 -12.85 -16.63
C ASN A 375 -1.03 -11.75 -15.97
N VAL A 376 -2.37 -11.78 -16.07
CA VAL A 376 -3.27 -10.87 -15.36
C VAL A 376 -3.98 -11.66 -14.26
N LEU A 377 -3.64 -11.38 -13.01
CA LEU A 377 -4.08 -12.17 -11.86
C LEU A 377 -5.27 -11.52 -11.16
N PHE A 378 -6.35 -12.28 -11.00
CA PHE A 378 -7.51 -11.92 -10.21
C PHE A 378 -7.52 -12.66 -8.86
N LEU A 379 -8.57 -12.51 -8.07
CA LEU A 379 -8.61 -13.07 -6.71
C LEU A 379 -8.38 -14.59 -6.68
N ASN A 380 -9.00 -15.34 -7.59
CA ASN A 380 -8.86 -16.80 -7.65
C ASN A 380 -7.44 -17.26 -8.03
N ASP A 381 -6.68 -16.43 -8.75
CA ASP A 381 -5.33 -16.74 -9.22
C ASP A 381 -4.26 -16.55 -8.14
N ILE A 382 -4.61 -15.88 -7.05
CA ILE A 382 -3.67 -15.54 -5.96
C ILE A 382 -3.93 -16.27 -4.64
N GLN A 383 -4.88 -17.20 -4.62
CA GLN A 383 -5.21 -18.04 -3.46
C GLN A 383 -4.19 -19.16 -3.24
#